data_18d47c31f0c3935f9b8a591ece07261a
#
_entry.id   18d47c31f0c3935f9b8a591ece07261a
#
_cell.length_a   1.000
_cell.length_b   1.000
_cell.length_c   1.000
_cell.angle_alpha   90.00
_cell.angle_beta   90.00
_cell.angle_gamma   90.00
#
_symmetry.space_group_name_H-M   'P 1'
#
loop_
_entity.id
_entity.type
_entity.pdbx_description
1 polymer ?
#
loop_
_entity_poly.entity_id
_entity_poly.type
_entity_poly.pdbx_seq_one_letter_code
_entity_poly.pdbx_strand_id
1 'polypeptide(L)'
;VATYAVATLSGSAGKTTTVTSTATLLAQDGYRVRVLDMDSQANASTWLGYPEASGKTAADVLRRNASIKEVERPARVLRGYDEADQPVYEEIPNLTIVPAARDTLDKLIVELPAVTGGVLHLRDALEEADPVDVTLIDSPGSLNVLVIAGILATTVDEEGPYGSWGLITCTKPSGKENEGIPALEQELRKIKRTYRVDVPLLSIVPCAVPPIGDVYREQMDDLLSEYEDRVTPPIRRASIVDEAYTNYVPVPIYGYRAKTVTSDYRAALTHMQKLGLFGQRAVVA
;
A
#
# COMPACT_ATOMS: atom_id res chain seq x y z
N VAL A 1 -0.67 -15.47 -7.31
CA VAL A 1 -0.38 -14.02 -7.24
C VAL A 1 -1.56 -13.34 -6.57
N ALA A 2 -1.32 -12.29 -5.83
CA ALA A 2 -2.38 -11.49 -5.23
C ALA A 2 -2.02 -10.00 -5.32
N THR A 3 -2.95 -9.16 -5.81
CA THR A 3 -2.70 -7.74 -6.05
C THR A 3 -3.73 -6.86 -5.34
N TYR A 4 -3.24 -5.96 -4.48
CA TYR A 4 -4.09 -5.06 -3.70
C TYR A 4 -3.69 -3.61 -3.87
N ALA A 5 -4.68 -2.74 -4.08
CA ALA A 5 -4.49 -1.31 -3.91
C ALA A 5 -4.80 -0.91 -2.47
N VAL A 6 -3.96 -0.07 -1.89
CA VAL A 6 -4.23 0.57 -0.60
C VAL A 6 -4.56 2.03 -0.85
N ALA A 7 -5.83 2.37 -0.77
CA ALA A 7 -6.32 3.71 -1.09
C ALA A 7 -7.32 4.24 -0.07
N THR A 8 -7.37 5.55 0.07
CA THR A 8 -8.36 6.27 0.89
C THR A 8 -8.61 7.64 0.28
N LEU A 9 -9.74 8.23 0.56
CA LEU A 9 -10.06 9.59 0.12
C LEU A 9 -9.68 10.67 1.16
N SER A 10 -9.05 10.27 2.26
CA SER A 10 -8.52 11.19 3.27
C SER A 10 -6.99 11.11 3.35
N GLY A 11 -6.35 12.28 3.39
CA GLY A 11 -4.90 12.38 3.61
C GLY A 11 -4.50 11.88 5.01
N SER A 12 -3.27 11.42 5.15
CA SER A 12 -2.69 11.03 6.44
C SER A 12 -3.42 9.91 7.21
N ALA A 13 -4.21 9.06 6.52
CA ALA A 13 -4.96 7.96 7.13
C ALA A 13 -4.09 6.72 7.45
N GLY A 14 -2.77 6.77 7.22
CA GLY A 14 -1.86 5.67 7.53
C GLY A 14 -1.64 4.67 6.40
N LYS A 15 -2.01 4.98 5.15
CA LYS A 15 -1.83 4.10 3.98
C LYS A 15 -0.41 3.58 3.83
N THR A 16 0.53 4.49 3.60
CA THR A 16 1.94 4.15 3.36
C THR A 16 2.55 3.35 4.50
N THR A 17 2.22 3.70 5.76
CA THR A 17 2.65 2.94 6.94
C THR A 17 2.07 1.53 6.93
N THR A 18 0.79 1.39 6.54
CA THR A 18 0.12 0.09 6.41
C THR A 18 0.74 -0.73 5.29
N VAL A 19 0.97 -0.14 4.10
CA VAL A 19 1.63 -0.80 2.98
C VAL A 19 3.00 -1.32 3.37
N THR A 20 3.88 -0.45 3.87
CA THR A 20 5.27 -0.82 4.19
C THR A 20 5.35 -1.80 5.36
N SER A 21 4.48 -1.67 6.37
CA SER A 21 4.43 -2.61 7.50
C SER A 21 3.90 -3.98 7.07
N THR A 22 2.80 -4.02 6.31
CA THR A 22 2.22 -5.28 5.80
C THR A 22 3.19 -5.98 4.85
N ALA A 23 3.80 -5.23 3.92
CA ALA A 23 4.81 -5.77 2.99
C ALA A 23 5.99 -6.39 3.74
N THR A 24 6.53 -5.69 4.74
CA THR A 24 7.66 -6.19 5.54
C THR A 24 7.29 -7.44 6.33
N LEU A 25 6.10 -7.48 6.94
CA LEU A 25 5.63 -8.65 7.68
C LEU A 25 5.40 -9.87 6.78
N LEU A 26 4.80 -9.68 5.60
CA LEU A 26 4.64 -10.74 4.59
C LEU A 26 5.99 -11.25 4.10
N ALA A 27 6.95 -10.35 3.84
CA ALA A 27 8.30 -10.72 3.42
C ALA A 27 9.03 -11.53 4.51
N GLN A 28 8.88 -11.17 5.78
CA GLN A 28 9.38 -11.95 6.93
C GLN A 28 8.72 -13.34 7.02
N ASP A 29 7.45 -13.45 6.63
CA ASP A 29 6.73 -14.73 6.55
C ASP A 29 7.13 -15.54 5.29
N GLY A 30 8.04 -15.00 4.46
CA GLY A 30 8.65 -15.64 3.29
C GLY A 30 7.85 -15.47 2.00
N TYR A 31 6.85 -14.59 1.94
CA TYR A 31 6.22 -14.19 0.68
C TYR A 31 7.18 -13.30 -0.13
N ARG A 32 7.21 -13.48 -1.44
CA ARG A 32 7.84 -12.51 -2.37
C ARG A 32 6.86 -11.36 -2.56
N VAL A 33 7.24 -10.19 -2.10
CA VAL A 33 6.35 -9.01 -2.07
C VAL A 33 6.91 -7.90 -2.93
N ARG A 34 6.05 -7.35 -3.78
CA ARG A 34 6.31 -6.13 -4.56
C ARG A 34 5.47 -4.98 -3.99
N VAL A 35 6.10 -3.85 -3.70
CA VAL A 35 5.42 -2.59 -3.44
C VAL A 35 5.51 -1.72 -4.69
N LEU A 36 4.40 -1.09 -5.08
CA LEU A 36 4.35 -0.05 -6.12
C LEU A 36 3.99 1.27 -5.45
N ASP A 37 4.89 2.24 -5.51
CA ASP A 37 4.63 3.58 -4.99
C ASP A 37 4.00 4.45 -6.09
N MET A 38 2.72 4.79 -5.92
CA MET A 38 1.94 5.61 -6.85
C MET A 38 1.66 7.01 -6.30
N ASP A 39 2.24 7.37 -5.13
CA ASP A 39 2.10 8.69 -4.54
C ASP A 39 3.25 9.61 -4.98
N SER A 40 2.92 10.80 -5.49
CA SER A 40 3.91 11.81 -5.85
C SER A 40 4.76 12.31 -4.68
N GLN A 41 4.31 12.06 -3.44
CA GLN A 41 5.10 12.32 -2.24
C GLN A 41 6.23 11.31 -2.04
N ALA A 42 6.22 10.15 -2.73
CA ALA A 42 7.24 9.10 -2.70
C ALA A 42 7.57 8.60 -1.28
N ASN A 43 6.55 8.52 -0.42
CA ASN A 43 6.75 8.14 0.98
C ASN A 43 7.09 6.64 1.13
N ALA A 44 6.45 5.74 0.36
CA ALA A 44 6.80 4.33 0.37
C ALA A 44 8.23 4.11 -0.18
N SER A 45 8.60 4.83 -1.23
CA SER A 45 9.95 4.82 -1.79
C SER A 45 10.99 5.26 -0.76
N THR A 46 10.73 6.36 -0.05
CA THR A 46 11.58 6.88 1.03
C THR A 46 11.76 5.83 2.12
N TRP A 47 10.68 5.22 2.58
CA TRP A 47 10.70 4.24 3.66
C TRP A 47 11.40 2.92 3.29
N LEU A 48 11.34 2.56 2.02
CA LEU A 48 11.99 1.36 1.49
C LEU A 48 13.37 1.64 0.87
N GLY A 49 14.02 2.74 1.29
CA GLY A 49 15.43 3.03 1.06
C GLY A 49 15.75 3.84 -0.20
N TYR A 50 14.76 4.51 -0.79
CA TYR A 50 14.93 5.34 -1.98
C TYR A 50 14.35 6.75 -1.79
N PRO A 51 14.88 7.56 -0.84
CA PRO A 51 14.37 8.90 -0.56
C PRO A 51 14.49 9.85 -1.75
N GLU A 52 15.47 9.61 -2.60
CA GLU A 52 15.70 10.33 -3.86
C GLU A 52 15.88 9.31 -4.99
N ALA A 53 14.77 8.72 -5.43
CA ALA A 53 14.83 7.73 -6.50
C ALA A 53 15.36 8.38 -7.79
N SER A 54 16.50 7.89 -8.25
CA SER A 54 17.13 8.31 -9.52
C SER A 54 16.88 7.29 -10.62
N GLY A 55 16.95 7.71 -11.88
CA GLY A 55 16.71 6.86 -13.04
C GLY A 55 15.23 6.61 -13.28
N LYS A 56 14.89 5.45 -13.85
CA LYS A 56 13.51 5.07 -14.15
C LYS A 56 12.69 4.81 -12.88
N THR A 57 11.42 5.19 -12.89
CA THR A 57 10.49 5.16 -11.74
C THR A 57 9.11 4.64 -12.17
N ALA A 58 8.17 4.54 -11.25
CA ALA A 58 6.78 4.21 -11.51
C ALA A 58 6.13 5.11 -12.60
N ALA A 59 6.58 6.36 -12.70
CA ALA A 59 6.13 7.27 -13.76
C ALA A 59 6.52 6.80 -15.16
N ASP A 60 7.68 6.16 -15.31
CA ASP A 60 8.13 5.61 -16.60
C ASP A 60 7.33 4.37 -16.97
N VAL A 61 6.96 3.55 -15.98
CA VAL A 61 6.07 2.40 -16.20
C VAL A 61 4.72 2.89 -16.71
N LEU A 62 4.13 3.87 -16.06
CA LEU A 62 2.84 4.45 -16.47
C LEU A 62 2.86 5.13 -17.84
N ARG A 63 4.02 5.67 -18.27
CA ARG A 63 4.21 6.19 -19.63
C ARG A 63 4.54 5.13 -20.66
N ARG A 64 4.68 3.86 -20.27
CA ARG A 64 5.17 2.75 -21.10
C ARG A 64 6.59 2.97 -21.64
N ASN A 65 7.41 3.75 -20.92
CA ASN A 65 8.83 3.99 -21.22
C ASN A 65 9.76 2.96 -20.55
N ALA A 66 9.21 2.16 -19.65
CA ALA A 66 9.91 1.08 -18.95
C ALA A 66 8.94 -0.02 -18.53
N SER A 67 9.43 -1.25 -18.46
CA SER A 67 8.74 -2.36 -17.80
C SER A 67 8.92 -2.27 -16.28
N ILE A 68 8.07 -2.95 -15.52
CA ILE A 68 8.24 -3.09 -14.07
C ILE A 68 9.62 -3.69 -13.74
N LYS A 69 10.06 -4.71 -14.47
CA LYS A 69 11.36 -5.36 -14.29
C LYS A 69 12.55 -4.40 -14.40
N GLU A 70 12.48 -3.40 -15.28
CA GLU A 70 13.54 -2.40 -15.43
C GLU A 70 13.58 -1.37 -14.29
N VAL A 71 12.49 -1.21 -13.57
CA VAL A 71 12.31 -0.19 -12.53
C VAL A 71 12.38 -0.77 -11.13
N GLU A 72 11.93 -2.01 -10.96
CA GLU A 72 11.86 -2.73 -9.69
C GLU A 72 13.25 -2.89 -9.05
N ARG A 73 13.33 -2.66 -7.76
CA ARG A 73 14.58 -2.71 -6.97
C ARG A 73 14.34 -3.44 -5.66
N PRO A 74 15.38 -4.08 -5.06
CA PRO A 74 15.29 -4.60 -3.70
C PRO A 74 14.94 -3.48 -2.73
N ALA A 75 13.94 -3.69 -1.86
CA ALA A 75 13.71 -2.78 -0.75
C ALA A 75 14.88 -2.90 0.24
N ARG A 76 15.27 -1.79 0.85
CA ARG A 76 16.45 -1.74 1.71
C ARG A 76 16.27 -0.73 2.85
N VAL A 77 17.08 -0.86 3.88
CA VAL A 77 17.11 0.06 5.02
C VAL A 77 18.49 0.66 5.20
N LEU A 78 18.54 1.92 5.59
CA LEU A 78 19.78 2.59 5.96
C LEU A 78 20.28 2.01 7.29
N ARG A 79 21.53 1.53 7.33
CA ARG A 79 22.19 1.00 8.53
C ARG A 79 23.19 1.97 9.14
N GLY A 80 23.60 2.97 8.41
CA GLY A 80 24.57 3.98 8.84
C GLY A 80 25.34 4.54 7.67
N TYR A 81 26.50 5.05 7.95
CA TYR A 81 27.42 5.62 6.98
C TYR A 81 28.80 4.97 7.13
N ASP A 82 29.49 4.79 6.02
CA ASP A 82 30.86 4.28 6.02
C ASP A 82 31.90 5.36 6.38
N GLU A 83 33.19 5.00 6.36
CA GLU A 83 34.30 5.93 6.64
C GLU A 83 34.40 7.11 5.66
N ALA A 84 33.80 7.00 4.46
CA ALA A 84 33.71 8.04 3.44
C ALA A 84 32.40 8.82 3.47
N ASP A 85 31.61 8.70 4.57
CA ASP A 85 30.30 9.32 4.76
C ASP A 85 29.27 8.90 3.68
N GLN A 86 29.42 7.68 3.13
CA GLN A 86 28.47 7.13 2.17
C GLN A 86 27.43 6.26 2.88
N PRO A 87 26.13 6.34 2.50
CA PRO A 87 25.09 5.57 3.15
C PRO A 87 25.24 4.07 2.89
N VAL A 88 25.24 3.29 3.95
CA VAL A 88 25.28 1.82 3.92
C VAL A 88 23.87 1.29 4.06
N TYR A 89 23.41 0.56 3.04
CA TYR A 89 22.09 -0.05 3.03
C TYR A 89 22.16 -1.56 3.18
N GLU A 90 21.15 -2.12 3.85
CA GLU A 90 20.91 -3.56 3.92
C GLU A 90 19.57 -3.87 3.24
N GLU A 91 19.56 -4.85 2.33
CA GLU A 91 18.34 -5.28 1.66
C GLU A 91 17.38 -5.98 2.62
N ILE A 92 16.09 -5.77 2.40
CA ILE A 92 15.02 -6.52 3.10
C ILE A 92 14.72 -7.76 2.24
N PRO A 93 15.02 -8.97 2.73
CA PRO A 93 14.80 -10.18 1.95
C PRO A 93 13.33 -10.32 1.51
N ASN A 94 13.12 -10.82 0.28
CA ASN A 94 11.81 -11.07 -0.32
C ASN A 94 10.92 -9.82 -0.55
N LEU A 95 11.47 -8.61 -0.39
CA LEU A 95 10.74 -7.36 -0.60
C LEU A 95 11.38 -6.52 -1.69
N THR A 96 10.58 -6.12 -2.66
CA THR A 96 10.98 -5.22 -3.74
C THR A 96 10.08 -3.98 -3.79
N ILE A 97 10.57 -2.93 -4.43
CA ILE A 97 9.83 -1.69 -4.67
C ILE A 97 9.98 -1.24 -6.13
N VAL A 98 8.87 -0.80 -6.73
CA VAL A 98 8.85 0.06 -7.91
C VAL A 98 8.73 1.50 -7.39
N PRO A 99 9.85 2.26 -7.32
CA PRO A 99 9.86 3.52 -6.61
C PRO A 99 9.20 4.64 -7.41
N ALA A 100 8.57 5.57 -6.71
CA ALA A 100 8.23 6.90 -7.21
C ALA A 100 9.40 7.88 -7.04
N ALA A 101 9.41 8.92 -7.86
CA ALA A 101 10.18 10.11 -7.57
C ALA A 101 9.23 11.30 -7.40
N ARG A 102 9.58 12.19 -6.48
CA ARG A 102 8.77 13.39 -6.22
C ARG A 102 8.54 14.16 -7.51
N ASP A 103 7.36 14.74 -7.64
CA ASP A 103 6.95 15.62 -8.76
C ASP A 103 6.83 14.92 -10.14
N THR A 104 7.21 13.63 -10.28
CA THR A 104 7.13 12.94 -11.57
C THR A 104 5.72 12.39 -11.86
N LEU A 105 5.02 11.92 -10.83
CA LEU A 105 3.66 11.38 -10.92
C LEU A 105 2.60 12.48 -11.05
N ASP A 106 2.84 13.68 -10.54
CA ASP A 106 1.89 14.80 -10.63
C ASP A 106 1.54 15.16 -12.09
N LYS A 107 2.51 15.06 -12.99
CA LYS A 107 2.29 15.30 -14.43
C LYS A 107 1.35 14.25 -15.03
N LEU A 108 1.42 13.02 -14.54
CA LEU A 108 0.58 11.92 -15.02
C LEU A 108 -0.90 12.09 -14.68
N ILE A 109 -1.23 12.88 -13.66
CA ILE A 109 -2.63 13.23 -13.35
C ILE A 109 -3.30 13.91 -14.55
N VAL A 110 -2.55 14.66 -15.33
CA VAL A 110 -3.03 15.32 -16.54
C VAL A 110 -2.75 14.51 -17.82
N GLU A 111 -1.60 13.83 -17.88
CA GLU A 111 -1.15 13.08 -19.05
C GLU A 111 -2.00 11.82 -19.29
N LEU A 112 -2.23 10.98 -18.25
CA LEU A 112 -2.92 9.70 -18.40
C LEU A 112 -4.35 9.80 -18.93
N PRO A 113 -5.18 10.76 -18.49
CA PRO A 113 -6.53 10.91 -19.07
C PRO A 113 -6.54 11.29 -20.55
N ALA A 114 -5.47 11.90 -21.06
CA ALA A 114 -5.34 12.29 -22.47
C ALA A 114 -4.92 11.12 -23.38
N VAL A 115 -4.46 10.01 -22.79
CA VAL A 115 -4.03 8.81 -23.53
C VAL A 115 -5.14 7.78 -23.50
N THR A 116 -5.51 7.26 -24.69
CA THR A 116 -6.51 6.18 -24.79
C THR A 116 -6.05 4.97 -23.99
N GLY A 117 -6.86 4.55 -22.99
CA GLY A 117 -6.51 3.44 -22.11
C GLY A 117 -5.42 3.75 -21.07
N GLY A 118 -4.97 5.02 -20.94
CA GLY A 118 -3.87 5.38 -20.05
C GLY A 118 -4.05 4.93 -18.58
N VAL A 119 -5.28 4.91 -18.10
CA VAL A 119 -5.63 4.42 -16.76
C VAL A 119 -5.37 2.92 -16.55
N LEU A 120 -5.26 2.14 -17.65
CA LEU A 120 -4.99 0.69 -17.62
C LEU A 120 -3.50 0.36 -17.76
N HIS A 121 -2.63 1.36 -18.01
CA HIS A 121 -1.20 1.11 -18.25
C HIS A 121 -0.52 0.35 -17.11
N LEU A 122 -0.91 0.60 -15.85
CA LEU A 122 -0.35 -0.12 -14.72
C LEU A 122 -0.81 -1.59 -14.69
N ARG A 123 -2.08 -1.86 -15.00
CA ARG A 123 -2.60 -3.21 -15.14
C ARG A 123 -1.82 -3.98 -16.20
N ASP A 124 -1.72 -3.40 -17.40
CA ASP A 124 -0.99 -4.02 -18.52
C ASP A 124 0.48 -4.31 -18.13
N ALA A 125 1.13 -3.37 -17.44
CA ALA A 125 2.51 -3.55 -16.98
C ALA A 125 2.65 -4.67 -15.92
N LEU A 126 1.64 -4.88 -15.08
CA LEU A 126 1.61 -5.97 -14.10
C LEU A 126 1.38 -7.34 -14.76
N GLU A 127 0.58 -7.40 -15.83
CA GLU A 127 0.39 -8.64 -16.62
C GLU A 127 1.71 -9.14 -17.23
N GLU A 128 2.62 -8.22 -17.59
CA GLU A 128 3.93 -8.53 -18.18
C GLU A 128 5.05 -8.70 -17.13
N ALA A 129 4.78 -8.40 -15.86
CA ALA A 129 5.79 -8.42 -14.80
C ALA A 129 6.16 -9.83 -14.36
N ASP A 130 7.40 -10.01 -13.89
CA ASP A 130 7.81 -11.26 -13.23
C ASP A 130 6.88 -11.54 -12.03
N PRO A 131 6.37 -12.78 -11.86
CA PRO A 131 5.39 -13.09 -10.83
C PRO A 131 6.00 -13.02 -9.43
N VAL A 132 5.25 -12.40 -8.50
CA VAL A 132 5.51 -12.40 -7.06
C VAL A 132 4.29 -12.96 -6.33
N ASP A 133 4.40 -13.26 -5.04
CA ASP A 133 3.27 -13.83 -4.31
C ASP A 133 2.23 -12.74 -3.98
N VAL A 134 2.69 -11.52 -3.64
CA VAL A 134 1.83 -10.37 -3.31
C VAL A 134 2.36 -9.08 -3.92
N THR A 135 1.49 -8.31 -4.56
CA THR A 135 1.73 -6.93 -4.98
C THR A 135 0.85 -5.98 -4.15
N LEU A 136 1.47 -4.96 -3.53
CA LEU A 136 0.80 -3.89 -2.80
C LEU A 136 1.03 -2.56 -3.51
N ILE A 137 -0.04 -1.86 -3.85
CA ILE A 137 0.00 -0.56 -4.54
C ILE A 137 -0.32 0.55 -3.52
N ASP A 138 0.66 1.37 -3.18
CA ASP A 138 0.47 2.56 -2.33
C ASP A 138 -0.07 3.72 -3.17
N SER A 139 -1.29 4.13 -2.91
CA SER A 139 -2.00 5.14 -3.71
C SER A 139 -1.89 6.54 -3.11
N PRO A 140 -2.04 7.63 -3.91
CA PRO A 140 -2.11 9.00 -3.41
C PRO A 140 -3.17 9.22 -2.34
N GLY A 141 -2.99 10.29 -1.54
CA GLY A 141 -3.90 10.66 -0.46
C GLY A 141 -5.21 11.32 -0.87
N SER A 142 -5.39 11.58 -2.17
CA SER A 142 -6.60 12.19 -2.74
C SER A 142 -7.01 11.49 -4.02
N LEU A 143 -8.32 11.46 -4.27
CA LEU A 143 -8.86 10.83 -5.48
C LEU A 143 -8.37 11.55 -6.75
N ASN A 144 -7.67 10.81 -7.59
CA ASN A 144 -7.23 11.24 -8.91
C ASN A 144 -7.07 10.01 -9.82
N VAL A 145 -6.63 10.21 -11.06
CA VAL A 145 -6.45 9.13 -12.04
C VAL A 145 -5.46 8.05 -11.60
N LEU A 146 -4.45 8.39 -10.76
CA LEU A 146 -3.48 7.42 -10.27
C LEU A 146 -4.11 6.46 -9.26
N VAL A 147 -5.05 6.94 -8.42
CA VAL A 147 -5.84 6.07 -7.52
C VAL A 147 -6.70 5.11 -8.36
N ILE A 148 -7.37 5.61 -9.40
CA ILE A 148 -8.19 4.78 -10.29
C ILE A 148 -7.30 3.75 -11.01
N ALA A 149 -6.14 4.15 -11.51
CA ALA A 149 -5.18 3.25 -12.15
C ALA A 149 -4.69 2.16 -11.20
N GLY A 150 -4.38 2.51 -9.94
CA GLY A 150 -4.00 1.54 -8.90
C GLY A 150 -5.12 0.56 -8.57
N ILE A 151 -6.37 1.04 -8.45
CA ILE A 151 -7.55 0.18 -8.20
C ILE A 151 -7.77 -0.76 -9.39
N LEU A 152 -7.74 -0.27 -10.62
CA LEU A 152 -7.92 -1.10 -11.82
C LEU A 152 -6.77 -2.09 -12.02
N ALA A 153 -5.56 -1.75 -11.60
CA ALA A 153 -4.42 -2.65 -11.70
C ALA A 153 -4.57 -3.92 -10.83
N THR A 154 -5.41 -3.89 -9.78
CA THR A 154 -5.71 -5.09 -8.98
C THR A 154 -6.43 -6.17 -9.80
N THR A 155 -7.13 -5.79 -10.87
CA THR A 155 -7.90 -6.71 -11.73
C THR A 155 -7.02 -7.62 -12.59
N VAL A 156 -5.70 -7.48 -12.54
CA VAL A 156 -4.77 -8.44 -13.15
C VAL A 156 -4.99 -9.86 -12.59
N ASP A 157 -5.47 -9.97 -11.36
CA ASP A 157 -5.77 -11.23 -10.67
C ASP A 157 -7.29 -11.51 -10.54
N GLU A 158 -8.14 -10.87 -11.36
CA GLU A 158 -9.62 -10.98 -11.25
C GLU A 158 -10.18 -12.38 -11.44
N GLU A 159 -9.46 -13.26 -12.14
CA GLU A 159 -9.80 -14.69 -12.29
C GLU A 159 -9.34 -15.54 -11.08
N GLY A 160 -8.59 -14.95 -10.16
CA GLY A 160 -8.11 -15.60 -8.94
C GLY A 160 -9.22 -15.84 -7.91
N PRO A 161 -8.93 -16.59 -6.86
CA PRO A 161 -9.88 -16.86 -5.78
C PRO A 161 -10.30 -15.55 -5.08
N TYR A 162 -11.50 -15.55 -4.50
CA TYR A 162 -11.98 -14.42 -3.70
C TYR A 162 -10.94 -14.05 -2.63
N GLY A 163 -10.66 -12.75 -2.50
CA GLY A 163 -9.67 -12.22 -1.58
C GLY A 163 -8.24 -12.12 -2.15
N SER A 164 -7.97 -12.62 -3.37
CA SER A 164 -6.65 -12.48 -4.00
C SER A 164 -6.41 -11.12 -4.68
N TRP A 165 -7.42 -10.30 -4.85
CA TRP A 165 -7.33 -8.99 -5.47
C TRP A 165 -8.41 -8.04 -4.95
N GLY A 166 -8.13 -6.75 -4.99
CA GLY A 166 -9.10 -5.73 -4.60
C GLY A 166 -8.50 -4.59 -3.78
N LEU A 167 -9.36 -3.93 -3.02
CA LEU A 167 -9.01 -2.73 -2.29
C LEU A 167 -8.93 -2.97 -0.79
N ILE A 168 -7.86 -2.46 -0.18
CA ILE A 168 -7.72 -2.25 1.26
C ILE A 168 -7.79 -0.74 1.51
N THR A 169 -8.55 -0.30 2.50
CA THR A 169 -8.58 1.10 2.88
C THR A 169 -8.10 1.31 4.31
N CYS A 170 -7.59 2.51 4.56
CA CYS A 170 -7.19 2.93 5.91
C CYS A 170 -8.09 4.08 6.35
N THR A 171 -8.41 4.13 7.63
CA THR A 171 -9.13 5.25 8.23
C THR A 171 -8.55 5.60 9.59
N LYS A 172 -8.70 6.84 10.01
CA LYS A 172 -8.62 7.20 11.43
C LYS A 172 -10.04 7.22 11.96
N PRO A 173 -10.31 6.62 13.12
CA PRO A 173 -11.66 6.63 13.68
C PRO A 173 -12.02 8.02 14.20
N SER A 174 -12.31 8.93 13.28
CA SER A 174 -12.84 10.26 13.54
C SER A 174 -13.95 10.53 12.53
N GLY A 175 -14.98 11.31 12.91
CA GLY A 175 -16.17 11.50 12.08
C GLY A 175 -15.87 11.88 10.63
N LYS A 176 -14.91 12.78 10.45
CA LYS A 176 -14.52 13.26 9.10
C LYS A 176 -13.85 12.18 8.25
N GLU A 177 -12.98 11.37 8.82
CA GLU A 177 -12.25 10.34 8.07
C GLU A 177 -13.13 9.11 7.80
N ASN A 178 -14.09 8.80 8.67
CA ASN A 178 -15.04 7.71 8.43
C ASN A 178 -15.96 8.01 7.23
N GLU A 179 -16.31 9.27 6.98
CA GLU A 179 -17.04 9.68 5.76
C GLU A 179 -16.29 9.36 4.46
N GLY A 180 -14.98 9.18 4.53
CA GLY A 180 -14.16 8.80 3.39
C GLY A 180 -14.46 7.40 2.83
N ILE A 181 -14.95 6.47 3.66
CA ILE A 181 -15.23 5.09 3.21
C ILE A 181 -16.47 5.04 2.31
N PRO A 182 -17.64 5.60 2.67
CA PRO A 182 -18.77 5.68 1.76
C PRO A 182 -18.47 6.41 0.46
N ALA A 183 -17.64 7.47 0.50
CA ALA A 183 -17.21 8.17 -0.70
C ALA A 183 -16.33 7.28 -1.60
N LEU A 184 -15.44 6.48 -1.00
CA LEU A 184 -14.64 5.50 -1.73
C LEU A 184 -15.51 4.42 -2.38
N GLU A 185 -16.51 3.91 -1.69
CA GLU A 185 -17.48 2.96 -2.26
C GLU A 185 -18.28 3.57 -3.42
N GLN A 186 -18.58 4.88 -3.37
CA GLN A 186 -19.20 5.57 -4.51
C GLN A 186 -18.27 5.58 -5.73
N GLU A 187 -16.97 5.80 -5.52
CA GLU A 187 -15.99 5.72 -6.61
C GLU A 187 -15.85 4.29 -7.16
N LEU A 188 -15.86 3.27 -6.32
CA LEU A 188 -15.89 1.88 -6.78
C LEU A 188 -17.14 1.58 -7.64
N ARG A 189 -18.30 2.10 -7.24
CA ARG A 189 -19.53 2.00 -8.06
C ARG A 189 -19.40 2.73 -9.40
N LYS A 190 -18.69 3.88 -9.48
CA LYS A 190 -18.42 4.57 -10.74
C LYS A 190 -17.45 3.76 -11.61
N ILE A 191 -16.38 3.22 -11.02
CA ILE A 191 -15.42 2.34 -11.70
C ILE A 191 -16.17 1.14 -12.31
N LYS A 192 -17.02 0.47 -11.53
CA LYS A 192 -17.85 -0.64 -12.00
C LYS A 192 -18.71 -0.27 -13.22
N ARG A 193 -19.33 0.90 -13.21
CA ARG A 193 -20.16 1.37 -14.34
C ARG A 193 -19.32 1.68 -15.58
N THR A 194 -18.16 2.30 -15.40
CA THR A 194 -17.32 2.78 -16.49
C THR A 194 -16.49 1.67 -17.13
N TYR A 195 -15.84 0.86 -16.30
CA TYR A 195 -14.88 -0.15 -16.74
C TYR A 195 -15.43 -1.58 -16.73
N ARG A 196 -16.68 -1.77 -16.23
CA ARG A 196 -17.35 -3.07 -16.13
C ARG A 196 -16.65 -4.09 -15.22
N VAL A 197 -15.89 -3.60 -14.26
CA VAL A 197 -15.17 -4.38 -13.24
C VAL A 197 -15.69 -4.04 -11.86
N ASP A 198 -15.96 -5.05 -11.04
CA ASP A 198 -16.48 -4.91 -9.67
C ASP A 198 -15.36 -5.15 -8.66
N VAL A 199 -14.55 -4.11 -8.43
CA VAL A 199 -13.42 -4.20 -7.47
C VAL A 199 -13.95 -4.25 -6.05
N PRO A 200 -13.68 -5.33 -5.28
CA PRO A 200 -14.17 -5.45 -3.91
C PRO A 200 -13.38 -4.59 -2.92
N LEU A 201 -14.07 -3.96 -1.96
CA LEU A 201 -13.45 -3.43 -0.75
C LEU A 201 -13.32 -4.58 0.26
N LEU A 202 -12.10 -5.08 0.41
CA LEU A 202 -11.81 -6.31 1.16
C LEU A 202 -11.58 -6.06 2.64
N SER A 203 -10.90 -4.95 2.98
CA SER A 203 -10.54 -4.69 4.37
C SER A 203 -10.41 -3.20 4.67
N ILE A 204 -10.72 -2.85 5.92
CA ILE A 204 -10.63 -1.51 6.49
C ILE A 204 -9.68 -1.57 7.67
N VAL A 205 -8.61 -0.79 7.63
CA VAL A 205 -7.57 -0.74 8.67
C VAL A 205 -7.72 0.55 9.48
N PRO A 206 -8.23 0.50 10.71
CA PRO A 206 -8.27 1.67 11.60
C PRO A 206 -6.85 2.00 12.08
N CYS A 207 -6.34 3.18 11.70
CA CYS A 207 -4.97 3.62 11.95
C CYS A 207 -4.90 4.75 12.97
N ALA A 208 -3.77 4.83 13.67
CA ALA A 208 -3.44 5.88 14.63
C ALA A 208 -4.54 6.10 15.69
N VAL A 209 -5.11 5.00 16.17
CA VAL A 209 -6.20 5.01 17.17
C VAL A 209 -5.63 5.42 18.53
N PRO A 210 -6.11 6.51 19.13
CA PRO A 210 -5.70 6.89 20.47
C PRO A 210 -6.14 5.86 21.52
N PRO A 211 -5.37 5.67 22.60
CA PRO A 211 -5.69 4.69 23.65
C PRO A 211 -6.89 5.08 24.52
N ILE A 212 -7.28 6.36 24.52
CA ILE A 212 -8.33 6.92 25.37
C ILE A 212 -9.18 7.90 24.56
N GLY A 213 -10.49 7.87 24.74
CA GLY A 213 -11.46 8.82 24.18
C GLY A 213 -12.76 8.13 23.78
N ASP A 214 -13.89 8.57 24.36
CA ASP A 214 -15.20 7.98 24.10
C ASP A 214 -15.60 8.15 22.63
N VAL A 215 -15.28 9.31 22.04
CA VAL A 215 -15.53 9.57 20.60
C VAL A 215 -14.88 8.52 19.69
N TYR A 216 -13.64 8.13 20.00
CA TYR A 216 -12.97 7.11 19.19
C TYR A 216 -13.56 5.71 19.38
N ARG A 217 -14.08 5.41 20.58
CA ARG A 217 -14.78 4.15 20.84
C ARG A 217 -16.09 4.09 20.06
N GLU A 218 -16.92 5.14 20.15
CA GLU A 218 -18.15 5.24 19.38
C GLU A 218 -17.91 5.11 17.88
N GLN A 219 -16.91 5.81 17.34
CA GLN A 219 -16.56 5.72 15.92
C GLN A 219 -16.05 4.34 15.50
N MET A 220 -15.36 3.62 16.39
CA MET A 220 -14.96 2.24 16.14
C MET A 220 -16.16 1.29 16.19
N ASP A 221 -17.08 1.49 17.12
CA ASP A 221 -18.31 0.69 17.24
C ASP A 221 -19.20 0.89 15.98
N ASP A 222 -19.33 2.12 15.49
CA ASP A 222 -20.02 2.44 14.24
C ASP A 222 -19.38 1.73 13.05
N LEU A 223 -18.06 1.78 12.93
CA LEU A 223 -17.31 1.10 11.88
C LEU A 223 -17.52 -0.41 11.91
N LEU A 224 -17.43 -1.02 13.08
CA LEU A 224 -17.65 -2.45 13.27
C LEU A 224 -19.11 -2.85 12.98
N SER A 225 -20.08 -1.98 13.34
CA SER A 225 -21.49 -2.22 13.05
C SER A 225 -21.81 -2.18 11.56
N GLU A 226 -21.13 -1.30 10.78
CA GLU A 226 -21.40 -1.10 9.36
C GLU A 226 -20.64 -2.07 8.47
N TYR A 227 -19.37 -2.36 8.82
CA TYR A 227 -18.46 -3.11 7.96
C TYR A 227 -18.08 -4.50 8.52
N GLU A 228 -18.52 -4.82 9.72
CA GLU A 228 -18.38 -6.15 10.35
C GLU A 228 -16.95 -6.70 10.32
N ASP A 229 -16.79 -7.89 9.79
CA ASP A 229 -15.52 -8.62 9.73
C ASP A 229 -14.48 -7.98 8.78
N ARG A 230 -14.86 -7.05 7.91
CA ARG A 230 -13.91 -6.30 7.08
C ARG A 230 -13.03 -5.34 7.87
N VAL A 231 -13.41 -4.98 9.09
CA VAL A 231 -12.64 -4.07 9.96
C VAL A 231 -11.58 -4.86 10.72
N THR A 232 -10.31 -4.53 10.51
CA THR A 232 -9.21 -5.18 11.24
C THR A 232 -9.12 -4.70 12.70
N PRO A 233 -8.42 -5.44 13.57
CA PRO A 233 -7.94 -4.86 14.82
C PRO A 233 -7.21 -3.53 14.59
N PRO A 234 -7.41 -2.53 15.47
CA PRO A 234 -6.89 -1.18 15.27
C PRO A 234 -5.37 -1.10 15.45
N ILE A 235 -4.74 -0.22 14.67
CA ILE A 235 -3.35 0.18 14.85
C ILE A 235 -3.32 1.40 15.79
N ARG A 236 -2.65 1.27 16.93
CA ARG A 236 -2.53 2.35 17.91
C ARG A 236 -1.76 3.55 17.39
N ARG A 237 -2.09 4.72 17.91
CA ARG A 237 -1.26 5.91 17.72
C ARG A 237 0.03 5.79 18.56
N ALA A 238 1.18 5.94 17.92
CA ALA A 238 2.48 5.87 18.60
C ALA A 238 3.53 6.72 17.86
N SER A 239 4.31 7.51 18.62
CA SER A 239 5.36 8.38 18.08
C SER A 239 6.51 7.60 17.42
N ILE A 240 6.67 6.33 17.77
CA ILE A 240 7.68 5.46 17.18
C ILE A 240 7.48 5.28 15.67
N VAL A 241 6.28 5.47 15.14
CA VAL A 241 6.00 5.44 13.70
C VAL A 241 6.67 6.61 13.00
N ASP A 242 6.59 7.81 13.58
CA ASP A 242 7.23 9.02 13.04
C ASP A 242 8.76 8.90 13.12
N GLU A 243 9.28 8.31 14.22
CA GLU A 243 10.71 8.04 14.36
C GLU A 243 11.20 7.02 13.29
N ALA A 244 10.45 5.95 13.07
CA ALA A 244 10.75 4.93 12.05
C ALA A 244 10.79 5.54 10.65
N TYR A 245 9.84 6.43 10.32
CA TYR A 245 9.82 7.16 9.06
C TYR A 245 11.05 8.06 8.90
N THR A 246 11.37 8.85 9.93
CA THR A 246 12.54 9.76 9.91
C THR A 246 13.87 9.01 9.71
N ASN A 247 13.94 7.75 10.18
CA ASN A 247 15.12 6.90 10.02
C ASN A 247 15.08 6.00 8.79
N TYR A 248 14.04 6.12 7.94
CA TYR A 248 13.87 5.31 6.73
C TYR A 248 13.88 3.80 6.98
N VAL A 249 13.25 3.38 8.09
CA VAL A 249 13.17 1.97 8.50
C VAL A 249 11.71 1.58 8.69
N PRO A 250 11.18 0.55 8.00
CA PRO A 250 9.83 0.05 8.23
C PRO A 250 9.59 -0.34 9.69
N VAL A 251 8.40 -0.02 10.21
CA VAL A 251 8.03 -0.23 11.62
C VAL A 251 8.33 -1.65 12.11
N PRO A 252 8.02 -2.75 11.37
CA PRO A 252 8.26 -4.11 11.86
C PRO A 252 9.72 -4.47 12.12
N ILE A 253 10.66 -3.75 11.51
CA ILE A 253 12.10 -3.98 11.65
C ILE A 253 12.83 -2.82 12.33
N TYR A 254 12.11 -1.84 12.86
CA TYR A 254 12.70 -0.69 13.57
C TYR A 254 13.28 -1.04 14.95
N GLY A 255 13.04 -2.25 15.44
CA GLY A 255 13.62 -2.75 16.68
C GLY A 255 12.62 -2.82 17.85
N TYR A 256 13.18 -3.06 19.06
CA TYR A 256 12.38 -3.39 20.24
C TYR A 256 11.32 -2.34 20.60
N ARG A 257 11.61 -1.06 20.45
CA ARG A 257 10.68 0.05 20.76
C ARG A 257 9.41 0.03 19.90
N ALA A 258 9.50 -0.51 18.68
CA ALA A 258 8.37 -0.62 17.76
C ALA A 258 7.53 -1.91 17.96
N LYS A 259 7.95 -2.81 18.86
CA LYS A 259 7.33 -4.14 19.05
C LYS A 259 5.82 -4.09 19.26
N THR A 260 5.33 -3.10 20.00
CA THR A 260 3.90 -2.98 20.29
C THR A 260 3.07 -2.61 19.05
N VAL A 261 3.54 -1.63 18.26
CA VAL A 261 2.89 -1.24 17.01
C VAL A 261 3.04 -2.34 15.95
N THR A 262 4.20 -2.99 15.91
CA THR A 262 4.41 -4.18 15.05
C THR A 262 3.41 -5.29 15.37
N SER A 263 3.10 -5.50 16.68
CA SER A 263 2.07 -6.47 17.10
C SER A 263 0.68 -6.09 16.61
N ASP A 264 0.34 -4.80 16.57
CA ASP A 264 -0.94 -4.34 16.02
C ASP A 264 -1.03 -4.64 14.50
N TYR A 265 0.04 -4.30 13.73
CA TYR A 265 0.10 -4.64 12.31
C TYR A 265 0.06 -6.15 12.07
N ARG A 266 0.70 -6.95 12.92
CA ARG A 266 0.63 -8.40 12.85
C ARG A 266 -0.78 -8.92 13.10
N ALA A 267 -1.51 -8.35 14.06
CA ALA A 267 -2.91 -8.69 14.33
C ALA A 267 -3.81 -8.32 13.15
N ALA A 268 -3.63 -7.14 12.56
CA ALA A 268 -4.36 -6.71 11.37
C ALA A 268 -4.07 -7.62 10.16
N LEU A 269 -2.80 -7.97 9.91
CA LEU A 269 -2.40 -8.91 8.86
C LEU A 269 -3.04 -10.29 9.06
N THR A 270 -2.98 -10.83 10.29
CA THR A 270 -3.59 -12.12 10.61
C THR A 270 -5.11 -12.09 10.39
N HIS A 271 -5.75 -10.98 10.70
CA HIS A 271 -7.18 -10.80 10.44
C HIS A 271 -7.49 -10.81 8.93
N MET A 272 -6.75 -10.05 8.14
CA MET A 272 -6.88 -10.05 6.67
C MET A 272 -6.63 -11.43 6.06
N GLN A 273 -5.65 -12.19 6.57
CA GLN A 273 -5.41 -13.57 6.13
C GLN A 273 -6.59 -14.52 6.43
N LYS A 274 -7.28 -14.34 7.57
CA LYS A 274 -8.51 -15.10 7.89
C LYS A 274 -9.66 -14.78 6.95
N LEU A 275 -9.69 -13.58 6.37
CA LEU A 275 -10.65 -13.17 5.34
C LEU A 275 -10.25 -13.70 3.94
N GLY A 276 -9.14 -14.42 3.83
CA GLY A 276 -8.65 -14.99 2.56
C GLY A 276 -7.70 -14.09 1.78
N LEU A 277 -7.29 -12.92 2.32
CA LEU A 277 -6.31 -12.07 1.65
C LEU A 277 -4.91 -12.72 1.70
N PHE A 278 -4.07 -12.34 0.74
CA PHE A 278 -2.67 -12.74 0.57
C PHE A 278 -2.45 -14.23 0.21
N GLY A 279 -3.53 -15.01 0.06
CA GLY A 279 -3.45 -16.42 -0.34
C GLY A 279 -2.68 -17.31 0.65
N GLN A 280 -2.67 -18.62 0.38
CA GLN A 280 -1.72 -19.51 1.05
C GLN A 280 -0.41 -19.49 0.26
N ARG A 281 0.71 -19.35 0.98
CA ARG A 281 2.05 -19.47 0.40
C ARG A 281 2.15 -20.76 -0.41
N ALA A 282 2.52 -20.66 -1.70
CA ALA A 282 2.92 -21.84 -2.44
C ALA A 282 4.16 -22.41 -1.75
N VAL A 283 4.01 -23.57 -1.12
CA VAL A 283 5.15 -24.32 -0.56
C VAL A 283 6.00 -24.72 -1.77
N VAL A 284 7.08 -24.02 -2.00
CA VAL A 284 8.10 -24.45 -2.97
C VAL A 284 8.71 -25.73 -2.38
N ALA A 285 8.36 -26.86 -3.02
CA ALA A 285 8.90 -28.17 -2.70
C ALA A 285 10.36 -28.29 -3.12
#